data_ead5ba976ce4483f5c7f98a342191531
#
_entry.id   ead5ba976ce4483f5c7f98a342191531
#
_cell.length_a   1.000
_cell.length_b   1.000
_cell.length_c   1.000
_cell.angle_alpha   90.00
_cell.angle_beta   90.00
_cell.angle_gamma   90.00
#
_symmetry.space_group_name_H-M   'P 1'
#
loop_
_entity.id
_entity.type
_entity.pdbx_description
1 polymer ?
#
loop_
_entity_poly.entity_id
_entity_poly.type
_entity_poly.pdbx_seq_one_letter_code
_entity_poly.pdbx_strand_id
1 'polypeptide(L)'
;VASKEKGISIIDVRHEVTAVFAADAVTRLSNKPGVAAVTAGPGLTNTITAVKNAQMAQSPVILLGGATATILKGKGALQDIDQMALLRPHVKWTGSVNRVRDIDGVIDKAFEQAYKGTPGPVFIEFPVDLLYPESVIREWYGLTSGKRS
;
A
#
# COMPACT_ATOMS: atom_id res chain seq x y z
N VAL A 1 0.87 5.99 -16.15
CA VAL A 1 1.80 6.46 -17.21
C VAL A 1 3.19 5.93 -16.94
N ALA A 2 3.85 6.26 -15.81
CA ALA A 2 5.24 5.87 -15.52
C ALA A 2 5.49 4.36 -15.47
N SER A 3 4.56 3.57 -14.92
CA SER A 3 4.66 2.10 -14.88
C SER A 3 4.75 1.51 -16.29
N LYS A 4 3.91 1.97 -17.21
CA LYS A 4 3.91 1.52 -18.60
C LYS A 4 5.23 1.86 -19.33
N GLU A 5 5.78 3.05 -19.08
CA GLU A 5 7.08 3.48 -19.62
C GLU A 5 8.24 2.62 -19.09
N LYS A 6 8.09 2.04 -17.91
CA LYS A 6 9.05 1.13 -17.28
C LYS A 6 8.78 -0.35 -17.56
N GLY A 7 7.83 -0.67 -18.45
CA GLY A 7 7.48 -2.05 -18.79
C GLY A 7 6.71 -2.80 -17.71
N ILE A 8 6.14 -2.08 -16.72
CA ILE A 8 5.32 -2.69 -15.68
C ILE A 8 3.87 -2.66 -16.13
N SER A 9 3.28 -3.84 -16.31
CA SER A 9 1.86 -3.99 -16.64
C SER A 9 1.00 -3.80 -15.38
N ILE A 10 0.01 -2.91 -15.47
CA ILE A 10 -1.02 -2.76 -14.44
C ILE A 10 -2.29 -3.45 -14.95
N ILE A 11 -2.85 -4.31 -14.11
CA ILE A 11 -4.09 -5.04 -14.37
C ILE A 11 -5.14 -4.54 -13.41
N ASP A 12 -6.16 -3.88 -13.93
CA ASP A 12 -7.28 -3.40 -13.15
C ASP A 12 -8.26 -4.53 -12.83
N VAL A 13 -8.80 -4.52 -11.63
CA VAL A 13 -9.80 -5.48 -11.15
C VAL A 13 -11.01 -4.76 -10.57
N ARG A 14 -12.12 -5.48 -10.43
CA ARG A 14 -13.39 -4.89 -9.95
C ARG A 14 -13.54 -4.87 -8.43
N HIS A 15 -12.73 -5.62 -7.71
CA HIS A 15 -12.77 -5.70 -6.26
C HIS A 15 -11.35 -5.93 -5.71
N GLU A 16 -11.02 -5.29 -4.61
CA GLU A 16 -9.66 -5.29 -4.04
C GLU A 16 -9.19 -6.68 -3.61
N VAL A 17 -10.11 -7.52 -3.11
CA VAL A 17 -9.76 -8.91 -2.78
C VAL A 17 -9.24 -9.67 -4.00
N THR A 18 -9.78 -9.37 -5.20
CA THR A 18 -9.34 -10.00 -6.45
C THR A 18 -7.91 -9.58 -6.81
N ALA A 19 -7.53 -8.32 -6.53
CA ALA A 19 -6.16 -7.85 -6.77
C ALA A 19 -5.15 -8.69 -5.95
N VAL A 20 -5.45 -8.93 -4.69
CA VAL A 20 -4.54 -9.69 -3.80
C VAL A 20 -4.55 -11.18 -4.15
N PHE A 21 -5.69 -11.79 -4.49
CA PHE A 21 -5.72 -13.17 -4.96
C PHE A 21 -4.98 -13.34 -6.29
N ALA A 22 -5.08 -12.38 -7.22
CA ALA A 22 -4.31 -12.41 -8.46
C ALA A 22 -2.80 -12.31 -8.20
N ALA A 23 -2.38 -11.42 -7.29
CA ALA A 23 -0.99 -11.32 -6.87
C ALA A 23 -0.49 -12.62 -6.21
N ASP A 24 -1.31 -13.24 -5.35
CA ASP A 24 -1.01 -14.54 -4.72
C ASP A 24 -0.84 -15.64 -5.79
N ALA A 25 -1.74 -15.69 -6.78
CA ALA A 25 -1.63 -16.65 -7.88
C ALA A 25 -0.35 -16.43 -8.71
N VAL A 26 0.00 -15.18 -9.02
CA VAL A 26 1.26 -14.85 -9.72
C VAL A 26 2.45 -15.38 -8.91
N THR A 27 2.47 -15.13 -7.61
CA THR A 27 3.55 -15.61 -6.74
C THR A 27 3.70 -17.13 -6.78
N ARG A 28 2.61 -17.85 -6.64
CA ARG A 28 2.62 -19.32 -6.61
C ARG A 28 3.00 -19.96 -7.95
N LEU A 29 2.62 -19.33 -9.05
CA LEU A 29 2.85 -19.88 -10.39
C LEU A 29 4.18 -19.48 -11.00
N SER A 30 4.76 -18.33 -10.62
CA SER A 30 5.96 -17.79 -11.25
C SER A 30 7.20 -17.79 -10.37
N ASN A 31 7.08 -18.08 -9.08
CA ASN A 31 8.13 -17.90 -8.07
C ASN A 31 8.67 -16.45 -8.00
N LYS A 32 7.86 -15.48 -8.44
CA LYS A 32 8.16 -14.04 -8.34
C LYS A 32 7.15 -13.40 -7.40
N PRO A 33 7.51 -12.34 -6.66
CA PRO A 33 6.55 -11.70 -5.77
C PRO A 33 5.44 -11.05 -6.58
N GLY A 34 4.20 -11.42 -6.26
CA GLY A 34 3.03 -10.73 -6.77
C GLY A 34 2.82 -9.43 -6.01
N VAL A 35 2.46 -8.37 -6.73
CA VAL A 35 2.22 -7.05 -6.14
C VAL A 35 0.76 -6.66 -6.37
N ALA A 36 0.08 -6.26 -5.31
CA ALA A 36 -1.26 -5.67 -5.37
C ALA A 36 -1.23 -4.25 -4.81
N ALA A 37 -1.99 -3.34 -5.41
CA ALA A 37 -2.15 -1.98 -4.93
C ALA A 37 -3.63 -1.65 -4.74
N VAL A 38 -3.96 -1.02 -3.61
CA VAL A 38 -5.33 -0.67 -3.23
C VAL A 38 -5.39 0.72 -2.62
N THR A 39 -6.57 1.33 -2.64
CA THR A 39 -6.80 2.61 -1.96
C THR A 39 -6.90 2.43 -0.44
N ALA A 40 -6.89 3.56 0.27
CA ALA A 40 -7.01 3.61 1.73
C ALA A 40 -8.37 3.12 2.25
N GLY A 41 -8.43 2.83 3.53
CA GLY A 41 -9.67 2.54 4.24
C GLY A 41 -10.38 1.29 3.71
N PRO A 42 -11.61 1.43 3.15
CA PRO A 42 -12.39 0.31 2.63
C PRO A 42 -11.65 -0.52 1.57
N GLY A 43 -10.85 0.12 0.71
CA GLY A 43 -10.03 -0.60 -0.27
C GLY A 43 -9.07 -1.56 0.40
N LEU A 44 -8.44 -1.16 1.50
CA LEU A 44 -7.56 -2.03 2.24
C LEU A 44 -8.31 -3.10 3.03
N THR A 45 -9.39 -2.75 3.74
CA THR A 45 -10.15 -3.72 4.55
C THR A 45 -10.73 -4.85 3.70
N ASN A 46 -11.12 -4.58 2.45
CA ASN A 46 -11.60 -5.58 1.50
C ASN A 46 -10.52 -6.63 1.15
N THR A 47 -9.24 -6.38 1.42
CA THR A 47 -8.16 -7.31 1.08
C THR A 47 -7.91 -8.39 2.14
N ILE A 48 -8.42 -8.24 3.36
CA ILE A 48 -8.05 -9.06 4.53
C ILE A 48 -8.18 -10.56 4.27
N THR A 49 -9.26 -10.99 3.64
CA THR A 49 -9.47 -12.41 3.31
C THR A 49 -8.33 -12.97 2.46
N ALA A 50 -7.95 -12.26 1.40
CA ALA A 50 -6.90 -12.73 0.49
C ALA A 50 -5.51 -12.62 1.12
N VAL A 51 -5.25 -11.57 1.90
CA VAL A 51 -4.00 -11.43 2.67
C VAL A 51 -3.84 -12.56 3.67
N LYS A 52 -4.94 -12.91 4.39
CA LYS A 52 -4.91 -14.05 5.31
C LYS A 52 -4.67 -15.37 4.60
N ASN A 53 -5.27 -15.57 3.42
CA ASN A 53 -5.00 -16.73 2.58
C ASN A 53 -3.51 -16.79 2.15
N ALA A 54 -2.93 -15.68 1.70
CA ALA A 54 -1.52 -15.61 1.34
C ALA A 54 -0.61 -15.90 2.55
N GLN A 55 -0.96 -15.42 3.76
CA GLN A 55 -0.24 -15.71 4.99
C GLN A 55 -0.22 -17.21 5.29
N MET A 56 -1.39 -17.86 5.24
CA MET A 56 -1.51 -19.32 5.51
C MET A 56 -0.77 -20.15 4.46
N ALA A 57 -0.73 -19.69 3.22
CA ALA A 57 -0.01 -20.33 2.13
C ALA A 57 1.48 -19.96 2.06
N GLN A 58 1.97 -19.13 2.97
CA GLN A 58 3.36 -18.64 2.98
C GLN A 58 3.76 -17.98 1.65
N SER A 59 2.83 -17.30 1.00
CA SER A 59 3.04 -16.63 -0.29
C SER A 59 3.65 -15.23 -0.09
N PRO A 60 4.80 -14.91 -0.71
CA PRO A 60 5.44 -13.60 -0.61
C PRO A 60 4.75 -12.54 -1.48
N VAL A 61 3.55 -12.16 -1.08
CA VAL A 61 2.75 -11.10 -1.72
C VAL A 61 3.14 -9.74 -1.14
N ILE A 62 3.28 -8.74 -2.00
CA ILE A 62 3.50 -7.35 -1.60
C ILE A 62 2.21 -6.57 -1.79
N LEU A 63 1.63 -6.09 -0.69
CA LEU A 63 0.46 -5.22 -0.71
C LEU A 63 0.86 -3.77 -0.50
N LEU A 64 0.52 -2.93 -1.46
CA LEU A 64 0.68 -1.48 -1.40
C LEU A 64 -0.67 -0.86 -1.07
N GLY A 65 -0.79 -0.16 0.04
CA GLY A 65 -2.02 0.52 0.44
C GLY A 65 -1.85 2.04 0.44
N GLY A 66 -2.74 2.76 -0.23
CA GLY A 66 -2.86 4.20 -0.02
C GLY A 66 -3.22 4.50 1.44
N ALA A 67 -2.93 5.69 1.89
CA ALA A 67 -3.34 6.17 3.21
C ALA A 67 -3.76 7.64 3.14
N THR A 68 -4.56 8.06 4.11
CA THR A 68 -4.89 9.48 4.32
C THR A 68 -3.61 10.30 4.45
N ALA A 69 -3.66 11.56 3.98
CA ALA A 69 -2.55 12.50 4.11
C ALA A 69 -2.06 12.58 5.58
N THR A 70 -0.76 12.60 5.78
CA THR A 70 -0.14 12.61 7.12
C THR A 70 -0.68 13.71 8.02
N ILE A 71 -0.95 14.89 7.45
CA ILE A 71 -1.51 16.05 8.17
C ILE A 71 -2.95 15.87 8.65
N LEU A 72 -3.69 14.91 8.11
CA LEU A 72 -5.08 14.61 8.45
C LEU A 72 -5.24 13.34 9.28
N LYS A 73 -4.17 12.56 9.45
CA LYS A 73 -4.20 11.29 10.19
C LYS A 73 -4.67 11.50 11.63
N GLY A 74 -5.66 10.73 12.06
CA GLY A 74 -6.28 10.84 13.39
C GLY A 74 -7.24 12.01 13.57
N LYS A 75 -7.63 12.69 12.47
CA LYS A 75 -8.55 13.85 12.53
C LYS A 75 -9.93 13.56 11.94
N GLY A 76 -10.29 12.31 11.77
CA GLY A 76 -11.58 11.90 11.20
C GLY A 76 -11.72 12.16 9.69
N ALA A 77 -10.60 12.22 8.98
CA ALA A 77 -10.63 12.34 7.53
C ALA A 77 -11.24 11.10 6.87
N LEU A 78 -11.76 11.26 5.64
CA LEU A 78 -12.28 10.16 4.87
C LEU A 78 -11.20 9.06 4.70
N GLN A 79 -11.60 7.81 4.94
CA GLN A 79 -10.72 6.63 4.84
C GLN A 79 -9.55 6.58 5.86
N ASP A 80 -9.60 7.42 6.88
CA ASP A 80 -8.60 7.45 7.95
C ASP A 80 -8.89 6.35 8.98
N ILE A 81 -8.21 5.22 8.83
CA ILE A 81 -8.24 4.09 9.77
C ILE A 81 -6.82 3.69 10.14
N ASP A 82 -6.63 3.02 11.27
CA ASP A 82 -5.33 2.44 11.61
C ASP A 82 -5.06 1.16 10.79
N GLN A 83 -4.62 1.37 9.56
CA GLN A 83 -4.30 0.31 8.60
C GLN A 83 -3.15 -0.58 9.08
N MET A 84 -2.20 0.02 9.80
CA MET A 84 -1.05 -0.72 10.32
C MET A 84 -1.47 -1.70 11.41
N ALA A 85 -2.32 -1.29 12.35
CA ALA A 85 -2.86 -2.18 13.38
C ALA A 85 -3.73 -3.28 12.77
N LEU A 86 -4.54 -2.94 11.75
CA LEU A 86 -5.39 -3.90 11.05
C LEU A 86 -4.58 -4.99 10.34
N LEU A 87 -3.53 -4.61 9.62
CA LEU A 87 -2.75 -5.56 8.80
C LEU A 87 -1.71 -6.36 9.60
N ARG A 88 -1.18 -5.80 10.68
CA ARG A 88 -0.09 -6.40 11.47
C ARG A 88 -0.30 -7.88 11.84
N PRO A 89 -1.48 -8.35 12.26
CA PRO A 89 -1.70 -9.76 12.59
C PRO A 89 -1.81 -10.67 11.34
N HIS A 90 -1.90 -10.11 10.14
CA HIS A 90 -2.16 -10.83 8.89
C HIS A 90 -0.99 -10.82 7.93
N VAL A 91 0.04 -10.03 8.21
CA VAL A 91 1.23 -9.94 7.36
C VAL A 91 2.49 -10.20 8.17
N LYS A 92 3.54 -10.56 7.46
CA LYS A 92 4.85 -10.85 8.05
C LYS A 92 5.62 -9.59 8.44
N TRP A 93 5.40 -8.51 7.70
CA TRP A 93 6.04 -7.22 7.93
C TRP A 93 5.14 -6.08 7.45
N THR A 94 5.23 -4.95 8.15
CA THR A 94 4.55 -3.71 7.76
C THR A 94 5.56 -2.57 7.69
N GLY A 95 5.46 -1.74 6.66
CA GLY A 95 6.24 -0.52 6.50
C GLY A 95 5.34 0.67 6.18
N SER A 96 5.79 1.87 6.51
CA SER A 96 5.14 3.11 6.09
C SER A 96 6.19 4.02 5.47
N VAL A 97 5.84 4.62 4.34
CA VAL A 97 6.67 5.64 3.70
C VAL A 97 6.37 6.99 4.35
N ASN A 98 7.42 7.66 4.86
CA ASN A 98 7.27 8.95 5.51
C ASN A 98 7.81 10.11 4.66
N ARG A 99 8.67 9.83 3.70
CA ARG A 99 9.29 10.81 2.79
C ARG A 99 9.51 10.18 1.43
N VAL A 100 9.42 10.96 0.37
CA VAL A 100 9.65 10.49 -1.02
C VAL A 100 11.00 9.77 -1.18
N ARG A 101 12.06 10.29 -0.56
CA ARG A 101 13.39 9.69 -0.62
C ARG A 101 13.51 8.31 0.06
N ASP A 102 12.55 7.94 0.90
CA ASP A 102 12.55 6.67 1.63
C ASP A 102 11.84 5.55 0.82
N ILE A 103 11.19 5.89 -0.31
CA ILE A 103 10.37 4.95 -1.11
C ILE A 103 11.18 3.74 -1.54
N ASP A 104 12.32 3.94 -2.17
CA ASP A 104 13.15 2.84 -2.71
C ASP A 104 13.57 1.89 -1.60
N GLY A 105 14.11 2.44 -0.49
CA GLY A 105 14.57 1.63 0.63
C GLY A 105 13.44 0.86 1.35
N VAL A 106 12.23 1.43 1.42
CA VAL A 106 11.07 0.74 2.00
C VAL A 106 10.58 -0.37 1.09
N ILE A 107 10.59 -0.15 -0.23
CA ILE A 107 10.22 -1.16 -1.23
C ILE A 107 11.24 -2.30 -1.20
N ASP A 108 12.54 -2.03 -1.27
CA ASP A 108 13.58 -3.06 -1.20
C ASP A 108 13.46 -3.90 0.06
N LYS A 109 13.22 -3.25 1.20
CA LYS A 109 13.00 -3.94 2.46
C LYS A 109 11.75 -4.82 2.45
N ALA A 110 10.68 -4.40 1.80
CA ALA A 110 9.47 -5.20 1.67
C ALA A 110 9.74 -6.47 0.87
N PHE A 111 10.47 -6.37 -0.26
CA PHE A 111 10.88 -7.54 -1.04
C PHE A 111 11.76 -8.48 -0.20
N GLU A 112 12.77 -7.96 0.50
CA GLU A 112 13.60 -8.76 1.41
C GLU A 112 12.74 -9.48 2.46
N GLN A 113 11.87 -8.74 3.14
CA GLN A 113 11.06 -9.27 4.24
C GLN A 113 10.02 -10.29 3.77
N ALA A 114 9.48 -10.15 2.56
CA ALA A 114 8.55 -11.12 2.01
C ALA A 114 9.16 -12.53 1.89
N TYR A 115 10.46 -12.62 1.62
CA TYR A 115 11.17 -13.89 1.43
C TYR A 115 12.00 -14.34 2.63
N LYS A 116 12.39 -13.45 3.53
CA LYS A 116 13.29 -13.77 4.64
C LYS A 116 12.72 -14.84 5.56
N GLY A 117 13.44 -15.96 5.74
CA GLY A 117 12.98 -17.11 6.53
C GLY A 117 11.74 -17.74 5.90
N THR A 118 10.66 -17.96 6.66
CA THR A 118 9.38 -18.41 6.09
C THR A 118 8.77 -17.31 5.25
N PRO A 119 8.51 -17.51 3.95
CA PRO A 119 7.88 -16.50 3.10
C PRO A 119 6.48 -16.11 3.57
N GLY A 120 6.03 -14.93 3.18
CA GLY A 120 4.69 -14.47 3.52
C GLY A 120 4.39 -13.05 3.05
N PRO A 121 3.12 -12.64 3.12
CA PRO A 121 2.70 -11.32 2.66
C PRO A 121 3.29 -10.21 3.51
N VAL A 122 3.54 -9.07 2.88
CA VAL A 122 4.00 -7.83 3.52
C VAL A 122 3.13 -6.67 3.08
N PHE A 123 3.06 -5.62 3.90
CA PHE A 123 2.26 -4.43 3.63
C PHE A 123 3.10 -3.17 3.71
N ILE A 124 2.90 -2.26 2.74
CA ILE A 124 3.48 -0.92 2.74
C ILE A 124 2.36 0.11 2.66
N GLU A 125 2.37 1.06 3.59
CA GLU A 125 1.46 2.20 3.61
C GLU A 125 2.08 3.41 2.90
N PHE A 126 1.31 4.01 1.97
CA PHE A 126 1.69 5.19 1.20
C PHE A 126 0.72 6.34 1.47
N PRO A 127 1.04 7.30 2.35
CA PRO A 127 0.22 8.50 2.51
C PRO A 127 0.10 9.30 1.21
N VAL A 128 -1.12 9.79 0.91
CA VAL A 128 -1.41 10.44 -0.38
C VAL A 128 -0.61 11.72 -0.62
N ASP A 129 -0.26 12.43 0.44
CA ASP A 129 0.56 13.65 0.38
C ASP A 129 2.00 13.41 -0.11
N LEU A 130 2.47 12.17 -0.14
CA LEU A 130 3.76 11.81 -0.73
C LEU A 130 3.68 11.57 -2.25
N LEU A 131 2.46 11.45 -2.79
CA LEU A 131 2.22 11.14 -4.20
C LEU A 131 1.94 12.38 -5.04
N TYR A 132 1.78 13.54 -4.41
CA TYR A 132 1.45 14.81 -5.07
C TYR A 132 2.38 15.94 -4.59
N PRO A 133 2.61 16.98 -5.40
CA PRO A 133 3.32 18.17 -4.96
C PRO A 133 2.68 18.80 -3.73
N GLU A 134 3.48 19.29 -2.80
CA GLU A 134 3.00 19.90 -1.55
C GLU A 134 2.00 21.04 -1.78
N SER A 135 2.19 21.83 -2.83
CA SER A 135 1.27 22.91 -3.21
C SER A 135 -0.14 22.41 -3.49
N VAL A 136 -0.26 21.28 -4.19
CA VAL A 136 -1.54 20.65 -4.52
C VAL A 136 -2.23 20.13 -3.25
N ILE A 137 -1.46 19.50 -2.36
CA ILE A 137 -1.98 19.01 -1.08
C ILE A 137 -2.48 20.18 -0.22
N ARG A 138 -1.71 21.26 -0.13
CA ARG A 138 -2.13 22.46 0.61
C ARG A 138 -3.41 23.09 0.06
N GLU A 139 -3.54 23.15 -1.26
CA GLU A 139 -4.75 23.64 -1.91
C GLU A 139 -5.96 22.76 -1.59
N TRP A 140 -5.86 21.45 -1.76
CA TRP A 140 -6.96 20.50 -1.52
C TRP A 140 -7.48 20.52 -0.08
N TYR A 141 -6.60 20.76 0.87
CA TYR A 141 -6.98 20.78 2.29
C TYR A 141 -7.14 22.18 2.87
N GLY A 142 -7.20 23.20 2.02
CA GLY A 142 -7.40 24.59 2.46
C GLY A 142 -6.26 25.13 3.33
N LEU A 143 -5.07 24.58 3.21
CA LEU A 143 -3.87 24.95 3.97
C LEU A 143 -3.03 26.02 3.26
N THR A 144 -3.50 26.59 2.17
CA THR A 144 -2.88 27.76 1.56
C THR A 144 -2.98 28.91 2.54
N SER A 145 -1.85 29.52 2.84
CA SER A 145 -1.76 30.68 3.73
C SER A 145 -2.69 31.77 3.21
N GLY A 146 -3.91 31.81 3.76
CA GLY A 146 -4.79 32.94 3.56
C GLY A 146 -4.06 34.18 4.07
N LYS A 147 -3.85 35.17 3.23
CA LYS A 147 -3.62 36.51 3.70
C LYS A 147 -4.79 36.82 4.66
N ARG A 148 -4.50 36.95 5.94
CA ARG A 148 -5.42 37.54 6.88
C ARG A 148 -5.64 38.97 6.37
N SER A 149 -6.82 39.23 5.80
CA SER A 149 -7.31 40.59 5.58
C SER A 149 -7.64 41.20 6.91
#